data_8d5f63d9042cbc5ac6db91fdc91874f6
#
_entry.id   8d5f63d9042cbc5ac6db91fdc91874f6
#
_cell.length_a   1.000
_cell.length_b   1.000
_cell.length_c   1.000
_cell.angle_alpha   90.00
_cell.angle_beta   90.00
_cell.angle_gamma   90.00
#
_symmetry.space_group_name_H-M   'P 1'
#
loop_
_entity.id
_entity.type
_entity.pdbx_description
1 polymer ?
#
loop_
_entity_poly.entity_id
_entity_poly.type
_entity_poly.pdbx_seq_one_letter_code
_entity_poly.pdbx_strand_id
1 'polypeptide(L)'
;VKCWQKSIAIEKVGLYIPCGTAPLFSTVLMLAIPAKIAGCKEIVLCTPPNAEGKVNPAILAAAEIAGVSQIFKIGGVQAIGAMAYGTESVPKVYKIFGPGNRFVMAAKQAVSLADVAIDMPAGPSEVCVIADNTSNAEYVAADLLSQAEHGIDSQVILISTSEEMLEAVKQEVERQVELLPRKEMAKKTLENSTLVLMNDYDEAMALSNAYAPEHLILASENYEQLAAKVINAGSVFLGNYACESAGDYASGTNNTLPTHGWATCYSGVNLDSYMRKVTFQYLTEEGVRSIGKAVELMAAAESLDAHKNAMTVRLQHLK
;
A
#
# COMPACT_ATOMS: atom_id res chain seq x y z
N VAL A 1 -18.80 33.16 -3.56
CA VAL A 1 -17.68 32.22 -3.85
C VAL A 1 -18.12 30.80 -3.56
N LYS A 2 -17.91 29.87 -4.50
CA LYS A 2 -18.15 28.44 -4.32
C LYS A 2 -16.86 27.68 -4.69
N CYS A 3 -16.37 26.87 -3.77
CA CYS A 3 -15.23 25.98 -4.00
C CYS A 3 -15.64 24.54 -3.72
N TRP A 4 -15.19 23.61 -4.57
CA TRP A 4 -15.45 22.18 -4.36
C TRP A 4 -14.31 21.34 -4.95
N GLN A 5 -14.31 20.08 -4.62
CA GLN A 5 -13.34 19.10 -5.09
C GLN A 5 -14.07 17.98 -5.84
N LYS A 6 -13.49 17.49 -6.91
CA LYS A 6 -13.98 16.36 -7.70
C LYS A 6 -12.89 15.28 -7.78
N SER A 7 -13.27 14.05 -7.49
CA SER A 7 -12.42 12.89 -7.75
C SER A 7 -12.50 12.50 -9.23
N ILE A 8 -11.36 12.37 -9.87
CA ILE A 8 -11.23 12.01 -11.29
C ILE A 8 -10.25 10.85 -11.40
N ALA A 9 -10.65 9.76 -12.07
CA ALA A 9 -9.81 8.61 -12.29
C ALA A 9 -8.51 8.97 -13.04
N ILE A 10 -7.44 8.26 -12.71
CA ILE A 10 -6.21 8.22 -13.52
C ILE A 10 -6.55 7.39 -14.76
N GLU A 11 -6.36 7.93 -15.96
CA GLU A 11 -6.83 7.28 -17.18
C GLU A 11 -6.08 5.98 -17.49
N LYS A 12 -4.74 5.99 -17.32
CA LYS A 12 -3.85 4.89 -17.71
C LYS A 12 -3.02 4.45 -16.51
N VAL A 13 -3.20 3.22 -16.08
CA VAL A 13 -2.46 2.65 -14.95
C VAL A 13 -1.76 1.37 -15.34
N GLY A 14 -0.56 1.18 -14.81
CA GLY A 14 0.25 -0.02 -15.01
C GLY A 14 0.25 -0.86 -13.73
N LEU A 15 -0.02 -2.14 -13.87
CA LEU A 15 0.02 -3.12 -12.79
C LEU A 15 1.19 -4.04 -13.00
N TYR A 16 2.09 -4.11 -12.04
CA TYR A 16 3.19 -5.07 -12.05
C TYR A 16 2.85 -6.24 -11.12
N ILE A 17 2.83 -7.44 -11.67
CA ILE A 17 2.56 -8.66 -10.93
C ILE A 17 3.81 -9.53 -10.97
N PRO A 18 4.53 -9.69 -9.87
CA PRO A 18 5.67 -10.59 -9.82
C PRO A 18 5.21 -12.04 -9.98
N CYS A 19 6.00 -12.82 -10.67
CA CYS A 19 5.80 -14.26 -10.82
C CYS A 19 7.11 -14.95 -10.42
N GLY A 20 7.29 -15.11 -9.12
CA GLY A 20 8.47 -15.76 -8.55
C GLY A 20 8.16 -17.21 -8.19
N THR A 21 8.18 -17.49 -6.88
CA THR A 21 7.92 -18.83 -6.31
C THR A 21 6.42 -19.19 -6.23
N ALA A 22 5.52 -18.20 -6.39
CA ALA A 22 4.06 -18.39 -6.36
C ALA A 22 3.37 -17.51 -7.42
N PRO A 23 2.27 -17.98 -8.05
CA PRO A 23 1.46 -17.17 -8.95
C PRO A 23 0.55 -16.25 -8.12
N LEU A 24 0.93 -14.98 -7.95
CA LEU A 24 0.21 -14.01 -7.13
C LEU A 24 -1.05 -13.48 -7.87
N PHE A 25 -2.01 -14.35 -8.15
CA PHE A 25 -3.26 -13.95 -8.81
C PHE A 25 -4.14 -13.07 -7.91
N SER A 26 -4.04 -13.19 -6.59
CA SER A 26 -4.72 -12.30 -5.64
C SER A 26 -4.28 -10.85 -5.82
N THR A 27 -2.99 -10.61 -6.04
CA THR A 27 -2.47 -9.26 -6.31
C THR A 27 -3.08 -8.66 -7.59
N VAL A 28 -3.39 -9.48 -8.60
CA VAL A 28 -4.13 -8.99 -9.79
C VAL A 28 -5.49 -8.44 -9.38
N LEU A 29 -6.25 -9.18 -8.57
CA LEU A 29 -7.56 -8.76 -8.09
C LEU A 29 -7.47 -7.51 -7.21
N MET A 30 -6.50 -7.49 -6.28
CA MET A 30 -6.26 -6.38 -5.35
C MET A 30 -5.90 -5.06 -6.07
N LEU A 31 -5.27 -5.13 -7.23
CA LEU A 31 -4.87 -3.95 -7.98
C LEU A 31 -5.86 -3.59 -9.11
N ALA A 32 -6.36 -4.58 -9.85
CA ALA A 32 -7.17 -4.30 -11.03
C ALA A 32 -8.63 -3.95 -10.69
N ILE A 33 -9.22 -4.57 -9.65
CA ILE A 33 -10.61 -4.29 -9.25
C ILE A 33 -10.78 -2.82 -8.81
N PRO A 34 -9.99 -2.28 -7.87
CA PRO A 34 -10.13 -0.87 -7.52
C PRO A 34 -9.79 0.08 -8.67
N ALA A 35 -8.85 -0.26 -9.58
CA ALA A 35 -8.62 0.51 -10.80
C ALA A 35 -9.86 0.57 -11.70
N LYS A 36 -10.53 -0.57 -11.87
CA LYS A 36 -11.77 -0.67 -12.65
C LYS A 36 -12.90 0.14 -12.01
N ILE A 37 -13.09 -0.01 -10.70
CA ILE A 37 -14.13 0.72 -9.94
C ILE A 37 -13.88 2.22 -9.98
N ALA A 38 -12.63 2.67 -9.87
CA ALA A 38 -12.25 4.08 -10.00
C ALA A 38 -12.59 4.67 -11.37
N GLY A 39 -12.70 3.83 -12.41
CA GLY A 39 -12.97 4.22 -13.78
C GLY A 39 -11.72 4.49 -14.61
N CYS A 40 -10.58 3.84 -14.29
CA CYS A 40 -9.40 3.86 -15.16
C CYS A 40 -9.76 3.27 -16.53
N LYS A 41 -9.38 3.97 -17.60
CA LYS A 41 -9.74 3.56 -18.97
C LYS A 41 -8.82 2.47 -19.51
N GLU A 42 -7.54 2.57 -19.21
CA GLU A 42 -6.52 1.61 -19.63
C GLU A 42 -5.85 1.03 -18.37
N ILE A 43 -5.98 -0.27 -18.20
CA ILE A 43 -5.36 -1.05 -17.12
C ILE A 43 -4.39 -2.02 -17.79
N VAL A 44 -3.11 -1.68 -17.75
CA VAL A 44 -2.02 -2.45 -18.37
C VAL A 44 -1.39 -3.33 -17.31
N LEU A 45 -1.26 -4.63 -17.57
CA LEU A 45 -0.64 -5.58 -16.66
C LEU A 45 0.67 -6.12 -17.25
N CYS A 46 1.76 -6.04 -16.51
CA CYS A 46 3.03 -6.67 -16.82
C CYS A 46 3.33 -7.78 -15.83
N THR A 47 3.62 -8.98 -16.32
CA THR A 47 4.01 -10.13 -15.49
C THR A 47 5.04 -10.99 -16.23
N PRO A 48 6.08 -11.50 -15.56
CA PRO A 48 7.07 -12.34 -16.23
C PRO A 48 6.43 -13.67 -16.68
N PRO A 49 6.76 -14.15 -17.89
CA PRO A 49 6.39 -15.49 -18.31
C PRO A 49 7.24 -16.56 -17.60
N ASN A 50 6.77 -17.79 -17.61
CA ASN A 50 7.56 -18.96 -17.21
C ASN A 50 8.64 -19.30 -18.28
N ALA A 51 9.43 -20.35 -18.05
CA ALA A 51 10.48 -20.79 -18.98
C ALA A 51 9.96 -21.17 -20.37
N GLU A 52 8.67 -21.52 -20.49
CA GLU A 52 7.99 -21.85 -21.75
C GLU A 52 7.38 -20.62 -22.45
N GLY A 53 7.59 -19.41 -21.92
CA GLY A 53 7.01 -18.18 -22.44
C GLY A 53 5.52 -18.00 -22.16
N LYS A 54 4.96 -18.74 -21.19
CA LYS A 54 3.53 -18.69 -20.83
C LYS A 54 3.31 -17.96 -19.51
N VAL A 55 2.19 -17.25 -19.40
CA VAL A 55 1.69 -16.68 -18.14
C VAL A 55 0.85 -17.74 -17.42
N ASN A 56 0.92 -17.77 -16.11
CA ASN A 56 0.12 -18.69 -15.30
C ASN A 56 -1.39 -18.49 -15.58
N PRO A 57 -2.16 -19.57 -15.84
CA PRO A 57 -3.59 -19.48 -16.13
C PRO A 57 -4.42 -18.76 -15.04
N ALA A 58 -4.06 -18.89 -13.78
CA ALA A 58 -4.76 -18.21 -12.68
C ALA A 58 -4.60 -16.67 -12.76
N ILE A 59 -3.41 -16.19 -13.17
CA ILE A 59 -3.18 -14.74 -13.40
C ILE A 59 -4.03 -14.26 -14.59
N LEU A 60 -4.11 -15.04 -15.67
CA LEU A 60 -4.93 -14.69 -16.85
C LEU A 60 -6.42 -14.64 -16.50
N ALA A 61 -6.93 -15.63 -15.76
CA ALA A 61 -8.31 -15.67 -15.31
C ALA A 61 -8.65 -14.50 -14.38
N ALA A 62 -7.79 -14.21 -13.42
CA ALA A 62 -7.96 -13.06 -12.51
C ALA A 62 -7.96 -11.72 -13.28
N ALA A 63 -7.06 -11.56 -14.25
CA ALA A 63 -6.98 -10.37 -15.07
C ALA A 63 -8.23 -10.15 -15.94
N GLU A 64 -8.78 -11.22 -16.52
CA GLU A 64 -10.03 -11.20 -17.29
C GLU A 64 -11.22 -10.80 -16.39
N ILE A 65 -11.37 -11.46 -15.24
CA ILE A 65 -12.45 -11.18 -14.28
C ILE A 65 -12.38 -9.71 -13.80
N ALA A 66 -11.17 -9.21 -13.48
CA ALA A 66 -10.95 -7.86 -13.01
C ALA A 66 -11.03 -6.79 -14.10
N GLY A 67 -11.09 -7.18 -15.38
CA GLY A 67 -11.23 -6.28 -16.52
C GLY A 67 -9.94 -5.55 -16.91
N VAL A 68 -8.79 -6.22 -16.80
CA VAL A 68 -7.50 -5.73 -17.31
C VAL A 68 -7.58 -5.56 -18.82
N SER A 69 -7.10 -4.43 -19.34
CA SER A 69 -7.21 -4.09 -20.77
C SER A 69 -6.19 -4.84 -21.64
N GLN A 70 -4.97 -4.96 -21.13
CA GLN A 70 -3.84 -5.56 -21.88
C GLN A 70 -2.86 -6.24 -20.91
N ILE A 71 -2.32 -7.38 -21.35
CA ILE A 71 -1.33 -8.16 -20.57
C ILE A 71 -0.05 -8.30 -21.40
N PHE A 72 1.09 -7.95 -20.77
CA PHE A 72 2.41 -8.06 -21.38
C PHE A 72 3.29 -9.06 -20.61
N LYS A 73 3.93 -9.97 -21.35
CA LYS A 73 4.83 -10.99 -20.80
C LYS A 73 6.22 -10.44 -20.57
N ILE A 74 6.34 -9.52 -19.62
CA ILE A 74 7.59 -8.85 -19.25
C ILE A 74 7.65 -8.66 -17.74
N GLY A 75 8.82 -8.90 -17.14
CA GLY A 75 9.05 -8.80 -15.71
C GLY A 75 10.22 -7.92 -15.35
N GLY A 76 10.48 -7.78 -14.04
CA GLY A 76 11.64 -7.06 -13.53
C GLY A 76 11.64 -5.56 -13.83
N VAL A 77 12.81 -4.96 -13.80
CA VAL A 77 13.02 -3.53 -14.07
C VAL A 77 12.59 -3.13 -15.48
N GLN A 78 12.65 -4.06 -16.43
CA GLN A 78 12.25 -3.83 -17.82
C GLN A 78 10.76 -3.56 -17.93
N ALA A 79 9.92 -4.23 -17.14
CA ALA A 79 8.48 -3.99 -17.09
C ALA A 79 8.18 -2.58 -16.58
N ILE A 80 8.88 -2.15 -15.53
CA ILE A 80 8.73 -0.80 -14.96
C ILE A 80 9.15 0.26 -15.98
N GLY A 81 10.32 0.09 -16.62
CA GLY A 81 10.77 1.01 -17.67
C GLY A 81 9.83 1.05 -18.88
N ALA A 82 9.35 -0.10 -19.33
CA ALA A 82 8.40 -0.17 -20.45
C ALA A 82 7.08 0.57 -20.15
N MET A 83 6.52 0.40 -18.96
CA MET A 83 5.31 1.13 -18.56
C MET A 83 5.56 2.62 -18.33
N ALA A 84 6.72 3.00 -17.82
CA ALA A 84 7.05 4.38 -17.50
C ALA A 84 7.28 5.23 -18.76
N TYR A 85 8.03 4.70 -19.74
CA TYR A 85 8.44 5.44 -20.94
C TYR A 85 7.58 5.13 -22.17
N GLY A 86 6.92 3.99 -22.18
CA GLY A 86 6.28 3.44 -23.36
C GLY A 86 7.31 2.79 -24.29
N THR A 87 6.84 1.81 -25.04
CA THR A 87 7.60 1.15 -26.11
C THR A 87 6.69 0.98 -27.33
N GLU A 88 7.19 0.39 -28.41
CA GLU A 88 6.34 0.06 -29.56
C GLU A 88 5.15 -0.83 -29.19
N SER A 89 5.30 -1.72 -28.20
CA SER A 89 4.24 -2.66 -27.78
C SER A 89 3.58 -2.30 -26.46
N VAL A 90 4.32 -1.81 -25.45
CA VAL A 90 3.79 -1.48 -24.13
C VAL A 90 3.45 0.00 -24.06
N PRO A 91 2.19 0.39 -23.84
CA PRO A 91 1.81 1.78 -23.77
C PRO A 91 2.37 2.45 -22.49
N LYS A 92 2.73 3.74 -22.61
CA LYS A 92 3.07 4.57 -21.45
C LYS A 92 1.86 4.72 -20.55
N VAL A 93 2.07 4.57 -19.22
CA VAL A 93 1.05 4.79 -18.20
C VAL A 93 1.35 6.03 -17.36
N TYR A 94 0.39 6.45 -16.52
CA TYR A 94 0.52 7.65 -15.67
C TYR A 94 0.85 7.30 -14.22
N LYS A 95 0.54 6.08 -13.79
CA LYS A 95 0.90 5.57 -12.46
C LYS A 95 1.11 4.06 -12.51
N ILE A 96 2.14 3.59 -11.81
CA ILE A 96 2.52 2.18 -11.72
C ILE A 96 2.21 1.68 -10.32
N PHE A 97 1.57 0.51 -10.24
CA PHE A 97 1.19 -0.19 -9.02
C PHE A 97 1.80 -1.59 -9.00
N GLY A 98 1.99 -2.11 -7.82
CA GLY A 98 2.32 -3.51 -7.60
C GLY A 98 3.60 -3.72 -6.80
N PRO A 99 3.64 -4.84 -6.05
CA PRO A 99 4.79 -5.25 -5.26
C PRO A 99 5.93 -5.74 -6.17
N GLY A 100 7.12 -5.85 -5.62
CA GLY A 100 8.25 -6.38 -6.34
C GLY A 100 9.48 -6.52 -5.45
N ASN A 101 10.50 -7.22 -5.95
CA ASN A 101 11.77 -7.31 -5.25
C ASN A 101 12.50 -5.95 -5.23
N ARG A 102 13.62 -5.88 -4.50
CA ARG A 102 14.43 -4.67 -4.34
C ARG A 102 14.81 -3.97 -5.66
N PHE A 103 15.01 -4.72 -6.75
CA PHE A 103 15.35 -4.15 -8.06
C PHE A 103 14.15 -3.49 -8.73
N VAL A 104 12.98 -4.14 -8.66
CA VAL A 104 11.71 -3.57 -9.15
C VAL A 104 11.38 -2.31 -8.34
N MET A 105 11.58 -2.33 -7.03
CA MET A 105 11.38 -1.16 -6.18
C MET A 105 12.31 -0.02 -6.53
N ALA A 106 13.61 -0.28 -6.68
CA ALA A 106 14.58 0.73 -7.11
C ALA A 106 14.19 1.33 -8.47
N ALA A 107 13.73 0.51 -9.41
CA ALA A 107 13.24 0.98 -10.71
C ALA A 107 11.99 1.86 -10.57
N LYS A 108 11.00 1.46 -9.74
CA LYS A 108 9.82 2.29 -9.45
C LYS A 108 10.21 3.64 -8.88
N GLN A 109 11.09 3.67 -7.88
CA GLN A 109 11.60 4.92 -7.30
C GLN A 109 12.32 5.78 -8.33
N ALA A 110 13.18 5.19 -9.15
CA ALA A 110 13.93 5.92 -10.18
C ALA A 110 13.00 6.61 -11.19
N VAL A 111 11.98 5.90 -11.72
CA VAL A 111 11.03 6.49 -12.67
C VAL A 111 10.08 7.50 -12.02
N SER A 112 9.85 7.39 -10.70
CA SER A 112 8.99 8.32 -9.97
C SER A 112 9.58 9.71 -9.78
N LEU A 113 10.89 9.85 -9.94
CA LEU A 113 11.57 11.14 -9.80
C LEU A 113 11.24 12.12 -10.93
N ALA A 114 10.92 11.64 -12.12
CA ALA A 114 10.77 12.50 -13.29
C ALA A 114 9.58 12.15 -14.21
N ASP A 115 9.13 10.90 -14.25
CA ASP A 115 8.36 10.41 -15.40
C ASP A 115 6.95 9.90 -15.10
N VAL A 116 6.79 9.12 -14.02
CA VAL A 116 5.53 8.42 -13.74
C VAL A 116 5.31 8.28 -12.23
N ALA A 117 4.08 8.47 -11.77
CA ALA A 117 3.78 8.23 -10.36
C ALA A 117 3.83 6.74 -10.01
N ILE A 118 4.08 6.43 -8.74
CA ILE A 118 4.00 5.05 -8.21
C ILE A 118 2.97 4.99 -7.07
N ASP A 119 2.55 3.78 -6.72
CA ASP A 119 1.69 3.54 -5.56
C ASP A 119 2.36 3.99 -4.26
N MET A 120 3.44 3.30 -3.89
CA MET A 120 4.25 3.58 -2.70
C MET A 120 5.64 2.93 -2.83
N PRO A 121 6.63 3.38 -2.07
CA PRO A 121 7.81 2.57 -1.79
C PRO A 121 7.41 1.36 -0.94
N ALA A 122 7.91 0.19 -1.29
CA ALA A 122 7.74 -1.03 -0.52
C ALA A 122 9.00 -1.89 -0.64
N GLY A 123 9.28 -2.67 0.37
CA GLY A 123 10.39 -3.63 0.43
C GLY A 123 9.87 -5.03 0.70
N PRO A 124 10.67 -5.88 1.36
CA PRO A 124 10.21 -7.16 1.85
C PRO A 124 9.03 -7.02 2.79
N SER A 125 8.15 -8.03 2.81
CA SER A 125 6.94 -8.03 3.63
C SER A 125 7.23 -8.19 5.12
N GLU A 126 6.36 -7.64 5.95
CA GLU A 126 6.53 -7.55 7.40
C GLU A 126 5.23 -7.82 8.14
N VAL A 127 5.31 -8.53 9.26
CA VAL A 127 4.19 -8.60 10.22
C VAL A 127 4.69 -8.26 11.62
N CYS A 128 3.89 -7.46 12.33
CA CYS A 128 4.03 -7.22 13.76
C CYS A 128 2.78 -7.73 14.46
N VAL A 129 2.94 -8.63 15.42
CA VAL A 129 1.86 -9.13 16.26
C VAL A 129 2.03 -8.58 17.67
N ILE A 130 0.97 -8.00 18.24
CA ILE A 130 0.89 -7.67 19.66
C ILE A 130 0.00 -8.71 20.32
N ALA A 131 0.56 -9.46 21.27
CA ALA A 131 -0.11 -10.55 21.96
C ALA A 131 0.05 -10.45 23.48
N ASP A 132 -0.90 -11.01 24.22
CA ASP A 132 -0.91 -11.06 25.68
C ASP A 132 -1.48 -12.40 26.18
N ASN A 133 -1.72 -12.52 27.49
CA ASN A 133 -2.26 -13.75 28.10
C ASN A 133 -3.66 -14.16 27.62
N THR A 134 -4.36 -13.28 26.91
CA THR A 134 -5.67 -13.56 26.30
C THR A 134 -5.57 -14.08 24.86
N SER A 135 -4.35 -14.07 24.31
CA SER A 135 -4.05 -14.51 22.95
C SER A 135 -3.98 -16.03 22.86
N ASN A 136 -4.21 -16.55 21.65
CA ASN A 136 -3.97 -17.97 21.35
C ASN A 136 -2.60 -18.14 20.70
N ALA A 137 -1.68 -18.79 21.40
CA ALA A 137 -0.29 -18.97 20.94
C ALA A 137 -0.18 -19.73 19.60
N GLU A 138 -1.07 -20.72 19.36
CA GLU A 138 -1.11 -21.47 18.11
C GLU A 138 -1.50 -20.56 16.92
N TYR A 139 -2.44 -19.64 17.10
CA TYR A 139 -2.86 -18.69 16.08
C TYR A 139 -1.76 -17.65 15.80
N VAL A 140 -1.21 -17.07 16.86
CA VAL A 140 -0.10 -16.12 16.73
C VAL A 140 1.09 -16.73 15.99
N ALA A 141 1.47 -17.97 16.33
CA ALA A 141 2.53 -18.66 15.61
C ALA A 141 2.22 -18.88 14.12
N ALA A 142 0.96 -19.23 13.80
CA ALA A 142 0.52 -19.39 12.42
C ALA A 142 0.59 -18.07 11.64
N ASP A 143 0.23 -16.95 12.25
CA ASP A 143 0.31 -15.62 11.64
C ASP A 143 1.76 -15.19 11.39
N LEU A 144 2.67 -15.43 12.34
CA LEU A 144 4.10 -15.17 12.14
C LEU A 144 4.68 -16.01 10.99
N LEU A 145 4.27 -17.29 10.91
CA LEU A 145 4.73 -18.21 9.88
C LEU A 145 4.15 -17.92 8.50
N SER A 146 2.90 -17.40 8.40
CA SER A 146 2.31 -16.98 7.13
C SER A 146 3.14 -15.88 6.47
N GLN A 147 3.66 -14.94 7.24
CA GLN A 147 4.57 -13.92 6.75
C GLN A 147 5.97 -14.45 6.48
N ALA A 148 6.48 -15.36 7.33
CA ALA A 148 7.82 -15.91 7.19
C ALA A 148 8.02 -16.74 5.91
N GLU A 149 6.95 -17.29 5.31
CA GLU A 149 7.04 -18.05 4.06
C GLU A 149 7.05 -17.20 2.78
N HIS A 150 6.89 -15.85 2.87
CA HIS A 150 6.92 -14.97 1.70
C HIS A 150 8.31 -14.85 1.08
N GLY A 151 9.36 -14.74 1.89
CA GLY A 151 10.74 -14.64 1.39
C GLY A 151 11.76 -14.50 2.51
N ILE A 152 13.01 -14.84 2.22
CA ILE A 152 14.12 -14.79 3.19
C ILE A 152 14.43 -13.38 3.72
N ASP A 153 14.01 -12.35 3.00
CA ASP A 153 14.17 -10.95 3.37
C ASP A 153 12.97 -10.42 4.20
N SER A 154 11.89 -11.23 4.37
CA SER A 154 10.73 -10.88 5.20
C SER A 154 11.11 -10.81 6.68
N GLN A 155 10.35 -10.03 7.45
CA GLN A 155 10.56 -9.87 8.88
C GLN A 155 9.27 -10.12 9.66
N VAL A 156 9.38 -10.84 10.78
CA VAL A 156 8.27 -11.03 11.71
C VAL A 156 8.65 -10.54 13.10
N ILE A 157 7.77 -9.82 13.76
CA ILE A 157 7.98 -9.29 15.11
C ILE A 157 6.79 -9.70 15.97
N LEU A 158 7.08 -10.28 17.12
CA LEU A 158 6.11 -10.49 18.18
C LEU A 158 6.43 -9.56 19.35
N ILE A 159 5.49 -8.74 19.74
CA ILE A 159 5.56 -7.89 20.94
C ILE A 159 4.56 -8.45 21.94
N SER A 160 4.99 -8.71 23.15
CA SER A 160 4.09 -9.20 24.21
C SER A 160 4.38 -8.53 25.54
N THR A 161 3.34 -8.41 26.36
CA THR A 161 3.45 -8.02 27.77
C THR A 161 3.53 -9.23 28.69
N SER A 162 3.59 -10.45 28.15
CA SER A 162 3.69 -11.71 28.87
C SER A 162 4.86 -12.56 28.38
N GLU A 163 5.78 -12.88 29.28
CA GLU A 163 6.90 -13.77 29.00
C GLU A 163 6.40 -15.20 28.70
N GLU A 164 5.35 -15.67 29.40
CA GLU A 164 4.74 -16.97 29.16
C GLU A 164 4.17 -17.08 27.74
N MET A 165 3.55 -16.00 27.25
CA MET A 165 3.03 -15.96 25.87
C MET A 165 4.16 -16.00 24.84
N LEU A 166 5.26 -15.26 25.05
CA LEU A 166 6.43 -15.31 24.17
C LEU A 166 6.99 -16.72 24.07
N GLU A 167 7.15 -17.42 25.21
CA GLU A 167 7.67 -18.79 25.22
C GLU A 167 6.68 -19.78 24.57
N ALA A 168 5.37 -19.64 24.83
CA ALA A 168 4.36 -20.49 24.21
C ALA A 168 4.32 -20.32 22.69
N VAL A 169 4.39 -19.08 22.19
CA VAL A 169 4.43 -18.81 20.74
C VAL A 169 5.71 -19.34 20.12
N LYS A 170 6.85 -19.20 20.78
CA LYS A 170 8.12 -19.74 20.30
C LYS A 170 8.05 -21.27 20.11
N GLN A 171 7.51 -22.00 21.08
CA GLN A 171 7.33 -23.46 21.00
C GLN A 171 6.38 -23.82 19.85
N GLU A 172 5.30 -23.06 19.66
CA GLU A 172 4.37 -23.27 18.58
C GLU A 172 5.00 -22.97 17.20
N VAL A 173 5.81 -21.91 17.08
CA VAL A 173 6.56 -21.61 15.84
C VAL A 173 7.51 -22.75 15.51
N GLU A 174 8.29 -23.27 16.50
CA GLU A 174 9.20 -24.40 16.31
C GLU A 174 8.45 -25.67 15.87
N ARG A 175 7.28 -25.92 16.42
CA ARG A 175 6.42 -27.06 16.05
C ARG A 175 5.84 -26.92 14.66
N GLN A 176 5.22 -25.74 14.36
CA GLN A 176 4.47 -25.55 13.13
C GLN A 176 5.37 -25.37 11.90
N VAL A 177 6.55 -24.75 12.04
CA VAL A 177 7.48 -24.56 10.92
C VAL A 177 7.90 -25.88 10.28
N GLU A 178 8.04 -26.96 11.07
CA GLU A 178 8.40 -28.27 10.55
C GLU A 178 7.33 -28.89 9.65
N LEU A 179 6.09 -28.45 9.76
CA LEU A 179 4.96 -28.91 8.94
C LEU A 179 4.85 -28.19 7.60
N LEU A 180 5.55 -27.08 7.43
CA LEU A 180 5.44 -26.24 6.22
C LEU A 180 6.23 -26.83 5.05
N PRO A 181 5.64 -26.85 3.83
CA PRO A 181 6.38 -27.21 2.62
C PRO A 181 7.60 -26.30 2.35
N ARG A 182 7.52 -25.01 2.76
CA ARG A 182 8.56 -23.99 2.58
C ARG A 182 9.39 -23.73 3.84
N LYS A 183 9.50 -24.71 4.73
CA LYS A 183 10.13 -24.56 6.05
C LYS A 183 11.54 -24.01 6.03
N GLU A 184 12.36 -24.37 5.05
CA GLU A 184 13.74 -23.88 4.95
C GLU A 184 13.80 -22.36 4.69
N MET A 185 12.83 -21.84 3.96
CA MET A 185 12.68 -20.39 3.75
C MET A 185 12.19 -19.71 5.03
N ALA A 186 11.12 -20.23 5.63
CA ALA A 186 10.57 -19.69 6.87
C ALA A 186 11.61 -19.68 8.00
N LYS A 187 12.41 -20.74 8.17
CA LYS A 187 13.50 -20.76 9.15
C LYS A 187 14.53 -19.65 8.96
N LYS A 188 14.92 -19.39 7.70
CA LYS A 188 15.85 -18.30 7.41
C LYS A 188 15.26 -16.93 7.72
N THR A 189 13.99 -16.73 7.46
CA THR A 189 13.26 -15.50 7.82
C THR A 189 13.24 -15.33 9.34
N LEU A 190 12.98 -16.40 10.09
CA LEU A 190 12.95 -16.38 11.56
C LEU A 190 14.31 -16.03 12.19
N GLU A 191 15.44 -16.31 11.54
CA GLU A 191 16.77 -15.88 12.01
C GLU A 191 16.90 -14.33 12.11
N ASN A 192 16.14 -13.58 11.30
CA ASN A 192 16.11 -12.12 11.28
C ASN A 192 14.89 -11.54 12.02
N SER A 193 14.15 -12.38 12.75
CA SER A 193 12.91 -12.02 13.42
C SER A 193 13.11 -11.83 14.92
N THR A 194 12.17 -11.17 15.59
CA THR A 194 12.39 -10.74 16.98
C THR A 194 11.14 -10.97 17.82
N LEU A 195 11.36 -11.50 19.02
CA LEU A 195 10.38 -11.56 20.12
C LEU A 195 10.73 -10.49 21.14
N VAL A 196 9.77 -9.65 21.52
CA VAL A 196 10.02 -8.50 22.40
C VAL A 196 9.06 -8.53 23.58
N LEU A 197 9.63 -8.55 24.81
CA LEU A 197 8.86 -8.37 26.03
C LEU A 197 8.79 -6.89 26.39
N MET A 198 7.59 -6.40 26.62
CA MET A 198 7.32 -5.01 27.05
C MET A 198 6.65 -5.00 28.42
N ASN A 199 6.81 -3.90 29.16
CA ASN A 199 6.23 -3.79 30.50
C ASN A 199 4.70 -3.59 30.45
N ASP A 200 4.21 -2.88 29.43
CA ASP A 200 2.79 -2.57 29.27
C ASP A 200 2.40 -2.33 27.79
N TYR A 201 1.12 -2.11 27.57
CA TYR A 201 0.59 -1.83 26.23
C TYR A 201 1.00 -0.48 25.66
N ASP A 202 1.33 0.51 26.48
CA ASP A 202 1.75 1.81 25.99
C ASP A 202 3.14 1.70 25.36
N GLU A 203 4.04 0.96 25.98
CA GLU A 203 5.36 0.64 25.41
C GLU A 203 5.23 -0.24 24.16
N ALA A 204 4.37 -1.26 24.19
CA ALA A 204 4.12 -2.13 23.05
C ALA A 204 3.60 -1.35 21.83
N MET A 205 2.63 -0.47 22.04
CA MET A 205 2.08 0.37 20.97
C MET A 205 3.07 1.43 20.49
N ALA A 206 3.88 2.00 21.40
CA ALA A 206 4.93 2.95 21.02
C ALA A 206 5.97 2.29 20.09
N LEU A 207 6.41 1.06 20.41
CA LEU A 207 7.31 0.30 19.55
C LEU A 207 6.66 -0.03 18.20
N SER A 208 5.43 -0.53 18.20
CA SER A 208 4.69 -0.84 16.98
C SER A 208 4.53 0.40 16.08
N ASN A 209 4.13 1.54 16.64
CA ASN A 209 4.00 2.80 15.89
C ASN A 209 5.35 3.33 15.37
N ALA A 210 6.44 3.12 16.09
CA ALA A 210 7.79 3.48 15.65
C ALA A 210 8.29 2.56 14.51
N TYR A 211 7.97 1.28 14.61
CA TYR A 211 8.28 0.29 13.56
C TYR A 211 7.44 0.52 12.31
N ALA A 212 6.17 0.95 12.48
CA ALA A 212 5.21 1.21 11.41
C ALA A 212 5.04 0.01 10.45
N PRO A 213 4.56 -1.14 10.94
CA PRO A 213 4.53 -2.39 10.21
C PRO A 213 3.61 -2.34 8.99
N GLU A 214 3.91 -3.19 8.00
CA GLU A 214 3.00 -3.51 6.90
C GLU A 214 1.68 -4.08 7.43
N HIS A 215 1.78 -5.19 8.18
CA HIS A 215 0.64 -5.85 8.83
C HIS A 215 0.79 -5.74 10.35
N LEU A 216 -0.23 -5.23 11.02
CA LEU A 216 -0.32 -5.19 12.48
C LEU A 216 -1.47 -6.07 12.95
N ILE A 217 -1.18 -7.11 13.73
CA ILE A 217 -2.19 -7.98 14.34
C ILE A 217 -2.25 -7.67 15.83
N LEU A 218 -3.41 -7.25 16.31
CA LEU A 218 -3.71 -7.02 17.73
C LEU A 218 -4.43 -8.25 18.29
N ALA A 219 -3.66 -9.29 18.61
CA ALA A 219 -4.16 -10.60 19.06
C ALA A 219 -4.48 -10.60 20.56
N SER A 220 -5.35 -9.71 21.00
CA SER A 220 -5.74 -9.51 22.40
C SER A 220 -7.24 -9.29 22.52
N GLU A 221 -7.82 -9.64 23.66
CA GLU A 221 -9.20 -9.24 23.98
C GLU A 221 -9.36 -7.72 24.11
N ASN A 222 -8.29 -7.00 24.41
CA ASN A 222 -8.25 -5.53 24.51
C ASN A 222 -8.03 -4.83 23.16
N TYR A 223 -8.22 -5.52 22.03
CA TYR A 223 -7.91 -5.02 20.70
C TYR A 223 -8.55 -3.67 20.35
N GLU A 224 -9.75 -3.35 20.84
CA GLU A 224 -10.41 -2.05 20.57
C GLU A 224 -9.64 -0.90 21.20
N GLN A 225 -9.16 -1.07 22.44
CA GLN A 225 -8.36 -0.06 23.15
C GLN A 225 -6.98 0.12 22.50
N LEU A 226 -6.37 -0.98 22.05
CA LEU A 226 -5.10 -0.97 21.33
C LEU A 226 -5.27 -0.32 19.95
N ALA A 227 -6.34 -0.64 19.22
CA ALA A 227 -6.64 -0.05 17.93
C ALA A 227 -6.76 1.48 17.98
N ALA A 228 -7.32 2.03 19.07
CA ALA A 228 -7.41 3.47 19.28
C ALA A 228 -6.05 4.16 19.42
N LYS A 229 -4.96 3.41 19.72
CA LYS A 229 -3.58 3.91 19.85
C LYS A 229 -2.74 3.70 18.58
N VAL A 230 -3.28 3.06 17.55
CA VAL A 230 -2.57 2.85 16.28
C VAL A 230 -2.45 4.19 15.56
N ILE A 231 -1.22 4.52 15.20
CA ILE A 231 -0.88 5.71 14.39
C ILE A 231 -0.35 5.27 13.05
N ASN A 232 0.54 4.28 13.02
CA ASN A 232 1.28 3.86 11.85
C ASN A 232 1.15 2.34 11.65
N ALA A 233 0.43 1.94 10.61
CA ALA A 233 0.39 0.56 10.10
C ALA A 233 -0.15 0.56 8.67
N GLY A 234 0.24 -0.40 7.84
CA GLY A 234 -0.33 -0.57 6.51
C GLY A 234 -1.75 -1.13 6.58
N SER A 235 -1.96 -2.19 7.36
CA SER A 235 -3.27 -2.78 7.67
C SER A 235 -3.29 -3.29 9.11
N VAL A 236 -4.48 -3.27 9.77
CA VAL A 236 -4.63 -3.68 11.17
C VAL A 236 -5.69 -4.77 11.29
N PHE A 237 -5.34 -5.86 11.96
CA PHE A 237 -6.20 -7.02 12.18
C PHE A 237 -6.53 -7.13 13.67
N LEU A 238 -7.82 -7.28 14.01
CA LEU A 238 -8.33 -7.05 15.35
C LEU A 238 -8.85 -8.34 15.99
N GLY A 239 -8.23 -8.71 17.11
CA GLY A 239 -8.62 -9.87 17.93
C GLY A 239 -8.05 -11.19 17.44
N ASN A 240 -8.25 -12.24 18.24
CA ASN A 240 -7.65 -13.56 18.02
C ASN A 240 -8.07 -14.28 16.72
N TYR A 241 -9.18 -13.89 16.11
CA TYR A 241 -9.69 -14.53 14.88
C TYR A 241 -9.33 -13.79 13.60
N ALA A 242 -8.76 -12.60 13.70
CA ALA A 242 -8.36 -11.82 12.55
C ALA A 242 -6.91 -12.16 12.18
N CYS A 243 -6.71 -12.69 10.99
CA CYS A 243 -5.39 -13.05 10.47
C CYS A 243 -5.08 -12.31 9.18
N GLU A 244 -3.79 -12.15 8.88
CA GLU A 244 -3.29 -11.56 7.63
C GLU A 244 -3.89 -12.27 6.40
N SER A 245 -3.88 -13.60 6.39
CA SER A 245 -4.41 -14.40 5.27
C SER A 245 -5.87 -14.11 4.94
N ALA A 246 -6.71 -13.79 5.94
CA ALA A 246 -8.08 -13.37 5.68
C ALA A 246 -8.12 -12.04 4.92
N GLY A 247 -7.24 -11.10 5.28
CA GLY A 247 -7.07 -9.82 4.59
C GLY A 247 -6.61 -9.98 3.15
N ASP A 248 -5.65 -10.85 2.95
CA ASP A 248 -5.03 -11.09 1.64
C ASP A 248 -5.97 -11.72 0.62
N TYR A 249 -6.96 -12.49 1.08
CA TYR A 249 -7.76 -13.28 0.16
C TYR A 249 -9.27 -13.00 0.18
N ALA A 250 -9.86 -12.57 1.29
CA ALA A 250 -11.32 -12.63 1.41
C ALA A 250 -12.01 -11.53 2.22
N SER A 251 -11.36 -10.87 3.19
CA SER A 251 -12.05 -9.93 4.10
C SER A 251 -12.35 -8.56 3.48
N GLY A 252 -11.69 -8.20 2.38
CA GLY A 252 -11.92 -6.95 1.67
C GLY A 252 -10.87 -5.86 1.92
N THR A 253 -9.84 -6.12 2.73
CA THR A 253 -8.63 -5.28 2.82
C THR A 253 -7.74 -5.50 1.60
N ASN A 254 -6.78 -4.62 1.36
CA ASN A 254 -5.83 -4.74 0.27
C ASN A 254 -4.47 -5.21 0.80
N ASN A 255 -3.82 -6.14 0.09
CA ASN A 255 -2.52 -6.68 0.47
C ASN A 255 -1.32 -5.93 -0.14
N THR A 256 -1.54 -4.87 -0.90
CA THR A 256 -0.47 -4.04 -1.43
C THR A 256 -0.28 -2.86 -0.49
N LEU A 257 0.65 -3.02 0.44
CA LEU A 257 0.83 -2.17 1.60
C LEU A 257 2.24 -1.57 1.64
N PRO A 258 2.43 -0.43 2.33
CA PRO A 258 3.76 0.12 2.57
C PRO A 258 4.53 -0.72 3.59
N THR A 259 5.82 -0.95 3.35
CA THR A 259 6.75 -1.66 4.24
C THR A 259 7.90 -0.75 4.67
N HIS A 260 8.84 -1.21 5.49
CA HIS A 260 10.03 -0.46 5.90
C HIS A 260 9.73 0.91 6.51
N GLY A 261 8.72 0.97 7.37
CA GLY A 261 8.32 2.20 8.04
C GLY A 261 7.58 3.20 7.15
N TRP A 262 7.37 2.91 5.87
CA TRP A 262 6.64 3.80 4.96
C TRP A 262 5.16 3.96 5.31
N ALA A 263 4.62 3.10 6.18
CA ALA A 263 3.27 3.28 6.74
C ALA A 263 3.12 4.56 7.58
N THR A 264 4.21 5.24 7.90
CA THR A 264 4.20 6.57 8.53
C THR A 264 3.67 7.67 7.61
N CYS A 265 3.72 7.50 6.29
CA CYS A 265 3.34 8.54 5.32
C CYS A 265 2.65 8.03 4.06
N TYR A 266 2.57 6.71 3.86
CA TYR A 266 1.83 6.11 2.75
C TYR A 266 0.74 5.18 3.27
N SER A 267 -0.39 5.18 2.57
CA SER A 267 -1.46 4.22 2.78
C SER A 267 -1.30 3.02 1.87
N GLY A 268 -1.87 1.88 2.24
CA GLY A 268 -2.08 0.76 1.34
C GLY A 268 -2.91 1.16 0.12
N VAL A 269 -2.82 0.36 -0.92
CA VAL A 269 -3.60 0.58 -2.15
C VAL A 269 -5.09 0.53 -1.84
N ASN A 270 -5.80 1.55 -2.28
CA ASN A 270 -7.24 1.70 -2.13
C ASN A 270 -7.83 2.44 -3.33
N LEU A 271 -9.13 2.73 -3.32
CA LEU A 271 -9.80 3.41 -4.42
C LEU A 271 -9.21 4.79 -4.72
N ASP A 272 -8.87 5.57 -3.68
CA ASP A 272 -8.28 6.91 -3.84
C ASP A 272 -6.88 6.85 -4.49
N SER A 273 -6.17 5.72 -4.40
CA SER A 273 -4.87 5.52 -5.07
C SER A 273 -4.96 5.65 -6.59
N TYR A 274 -6.13 5.40 -7.17
CA TYR A 274 -6.43 5.48 -8.61
C TYR A 274 -7.10 6.78 -9.01
N MET A 275 -7.26 7.74 -8.09
CA MET A 275 -7.95 8.99 -8.33
C MET A 275 -7.06 10.20 -8.08
N ARG A 276 -7.38 11.29 -8.77
CA ARG A 276 -6.84 12.63 -8.52
C ARG A 276 -7.96 13.52 -8.00
N LYS A 277 -7.62 14.37 -7.05
CA LYS A 277 -8.54 15.39 -6.53
C LYS A 277 -8.27 16.69 -7.29
N VAL A 278 -9.26 17.15 -8.06
CA VAL A 278 -9.20 18.42 -8.80
C VAL A 278 -10.10 19.43 -8.13
N THR A 279 -9.55 20.60 -7.82
CA THR A 279 -10.30 21.68 -7.22
C THR A 279 -10.94 22.56 -8.28
N PHE A 280 -12.15 23.00 -8.00
CA PHE A 280 -12.93 23.93 -8.82
C PHE A 280 -13.32 25.11 -7.98
N GLN A 281 -13.29 26.30 -8.59
CA GLN A 281 -13.87 27.47 -7.97
C GLN A 281 -14.78 28.21 -8.96
N TYR A 282 -15.80 28.82 -8.42
CA TYR A 282 -16.71 29.68 -9.14
C TYR A 282 -16.95 30.96 -8.32
N LEU A 283 -16.81 32.13 -8.97
CA LEU A 283 -17.10 33.43 -8.40
C LEU A 283 -18.23 34.08 -9.14
N THR A 284 -19.20 34.61 -8.40
CA THR A 284 -20.17 35.60 -8.90
C THR A 284 -19.56 37.00 -8.84
N GLU A 285 -20.20 37.97 -9.45
CA GLU A 285 -19.84 39.39 -9.30
C GLU A 285 -19.77 39.82 -7.82
N GLU A 286 -20.79 39.44 -7.03
CA GLU A 286 -20.79 39.66 -5.58
C GLU A 286 -19.62 38.99 -4.89
N GLY A 287 -19.28 37.77 -5.32
CA GLY A 287 -18.10 37.05 -4.80
C GLY A 287 -16.81 37.83 -5.10
N VAL A 288 -16.67 38.38 -6.31
CA VAL A 288 -15.52 39.24 -6.65
C VAL A 288 -15.47 40.48 -5.78
N ARG A 289 -16.61 41.18 -5.57
CA ARG A 289 -16.69 42.35 -4.69
C ARG A 289 -16.31 41.98 -3.24
N SER A 290 -16.75 40.83 -2.77
CA SER A 290 -16.52 40.38 -1.38
C SER A 290 -15.05 40.08 -1.07
N ILE A 291 -14.33 39.38 -1.96
CA ILE A 291 -12.94 38.96 -1.68
C ILE A 291 -11.88 39.78 -2.40
N GLY A 292 -12.28 40.61 -3.40
CA GLY A 292 -11.35 41.24 -4.31
C GLY A 292 -10.33 42.14 -3.63
N LYS A 293 -10.72 42.89 -2.60
CA LYS A 293 -9.79 43.75 -1.84
C LYS A 293 -8.71 42.96 -1.12
N ALA A 294 -9.09 41.80 -0.52
CA ALA A 294 -8.15 40.94 0.13
C ALA A 294 -7.12 40.36 -0.88
N VAL A 295 -7.60 39.94 -2.06
CA VAL A 295 -6.72 39.42 -3.12
C VAL A 295 -5.72 40.47 -3.59
N GLU A 296 -6.18 41.74 -3.83
CA GLU A 296 -5.30 42.84 -4.21
C GLU A 296 -4.23 43.12 -3.17
N LEU A 297 -4.62 43.16 -1.88
CA LEU A 297 -3.67 43.40 -0.75
C LEU A 297 -2.63 42.29 -0.61
N MET A 298 -3.07 41.03 -0.68
CA MET A 298 -2.17 39.87 -0.53
C MET A 298 -1.19 39.79 -1.71
N ALA A 299 -1.69 39.92 -2.94
CA ALA A 299 -0.83 39.90 -4.12
C ALA A 299 0.19 41.05 -4.14
N ALA A 300 -0.21 42.24 -3.67
CA ALA A 300 0.70 43.37 -3.56
C ALA A 300 1.78 43.15 -2.50
N ALA A 301 1.42 42.54 -1.37
CA ALA A 301 2.37 42.19 -0.31
C ALA A 301 3.42 41.16 -0.75
N GLU A 302 3.05 40.28 -1.68
CA GLU A 302 3.94 39.29 -2.30
C GLU A 302 4.70 39.87 -3.52
N SER A 303 4.49 41.14 -3.88
CA SER A 303 5.04 41.79 -5.08
C SER A 303 4.64 41.10 -6.37
N LEU A 304 3.44 40.53 -6.42
CA LEU A 304 2.85 39.85 -7.57
C LEU A 304 1.84 40.76 -8.29
N ASP A 305 2.33 41.81 -8.98
CA ASP A 305 1.48 42.85 -9.59
C ASP A 305 0.55 42.28 -10.65
N ALA A 306 0.91 41.29 -11.42
CA ALA A 306 0.04 40.64 -12.39
C ALA A 306 -1.11 39.89 -11.73
N HIS A 307 -0.90 39.22 -10.61
CA HIS A 307 -1.94 38.58 -9.79
C HIS A 307 -2.90 39.62 -9.22
N LYS A 308 -2.38 40.74 -8.67
CA LYS A 308 -3.17 41.86 -8.21
C LYS A 308 -4.03 42.42 -9.34
N ASN A 309 -3.40 42.70 -10.51
CA ASN A 309 -4.10 43.28 -11.66
C ASN A 309 -5.22 42.36 -12.17
N ALA A 310 -5.04 41.05 -12.13
CA ALA A 310 -6.09 40.11 -12.54
C ALA A 310 -7.39 40.28 -11.72
N MET A 311 -7.32 40.68 -10.46
CA MET A 311 -8.47 41.01 -9.64
C MET A 311 -8.93 42.46 -9.85
N THR A 312 -7.99 43.41 -9.93
CA THR A 312 -8.25 44.83 -10.12
C THR A 312 -9.13 45.13 -11.34
N VAL A 313 -8.80 44.52 -12.48
CA VAL A 313 -9.58 44.74 -13.73
C VAL A 313 -11.01 44.20 -13.58
N ARG A 314 -11.23 43.10 -12.87
CA ARG A 314 -12.57 42.57 -12.60
C ARG A 314 -13.38 43.55 -11.72
N LEU A 315 -12.78 44.04 -10.64
CA LEU A 315 -13.41 45.00 -9.73
C LEU A 315 -13.77 46.31 -10.46
N GLN A 316 -12.93 46.75 -11.39
CA GLN A 316 -13.18 47.95 -12.18
C GLN A 316 -14.40 47.80 -13.12
N HIS A 317 -14.58 46.63 -13.73
CA HIS A 317 -15.74 46.33 -14.58
C HIS A 317 -17.06 46.14 -13.81
N LEU A 318 -16.99 45.95 -12.49
CA LEU A 318 -18.16 45.81 -11.63
C LEU A 318 -18.62 47.13 -10.97
N LYS A 319 -17.93 48.22 -11.24
CA LYS A 319 -18.35 49.56 -10.81
C LYS A 319 -19.43 50.08 -11.77
#